data_b00ce08dbc0e119c4c9c79d8e50a497d
#
_entry.id   b00ce08dbc0e119c4c9c79d8e50a497d
#
_cell.length_a   1.000
_cell.length_b   1.000
_cell.length_c   1.000
_cell.angle_alpha   90.00
_cell.angle_beta   90.00
_cell.angle_gamma   90.00
#
_symmetry.space_group_name_H-M   'P 1'
#
loop_
_entity.id
_entity.type
_entity.pdbx_description
1 polymer ?
#
loop_
_entity_poly.entity_id
_entity_poly.type
_entity_poly.pdbx_seq_one_letter_code
_entity_poly.pdbx_strand_id
1 'polypeptide(L)'
;MTLRRDESTAGGPESPSRRSVLAAMGALPLLAAAPPAAGASGTPAAAAAPAADVIVDPSAARQTIRGFGGMNHTVWISDLTPAQRDTAFGNGEGQLGFSVLRIPVHENRADWSREVATAKRAAEHGATVIASPWNPPAHMTETFVRGNQTNARRLRHDMYGAYAQHLNDFSGFMADNGVNLYAISVQNEPDYAQDWTWWTPNEMIRFLRENAGSIGTKVIAPESFQYVKSFSDPILNDPQALANLDILGAHLYGTPPQNFPYPLFRERGAGKELWMTEVYHPNSSDSADLWPQALDVGEHVHRALVDAEFQAYVWWYIRRGYGPMREDGRISKRGACMAHFSKFVRPGYVRIDTAAIPQPNVYTSAYTGGGSKVIIVAVNKGASQVSQTFTLSNTTASSVSSWLTDAGRTLAPQGGITMSNRSFTGTLPARSVTTFVTG
;
A
#
# COMPACT_ATOMS: atom_id res chain seq x y z
N MET A 1 20.98 16.48 -53.85
CA MET A 1 20.67 17.52 -52.86
C MET A 1 19.76 16.88 -51.82
N THR A 2 20.37 16.37 -50.75
CA THR A 2 19.77 15.42 -49.80
C THR A 2 19.36 16.21 -48.59
N LEU A 3 18.06 16.29 -48.31
CA LEU A 3 17.50 16.89 -47.09
C LEU A 3 17.43 15.82 -45.99
N ARG A 4 18.19 16.03 -44.94
CA ARG A 4 18.08 15.28 -43.67
C ARG A 4 16.75 15.65 -43.00
N ARG A 5 15.97 14.63 -42.54
CA ARG A 5 14.87 14.79 -41.60
C ARG A 5 15.48 14.78 -40.22
N ASP A 6 15.25 15.84 -39.46
CA ASP A 6 15.40 15.86 -37.99
C ASP A 6 14.27 15.10 -37.35
N GLU A 7 14.62 14.04 -36.64
CA GLU A 7 13.71 13.37 -35.73
C GLU A 7 13.62 14.17 -34.41
N SER A 8 12.62 15.03 -34.32
CA SER A 8 12.21 15.66 -33.08
C SER A 8 11.49 14.60 -32.22
N THR A 9 12.15 14.15 -31.16
CA THR A 9 11.54 13.35 -30.09
C THR A 9 10.47 14.20 -29.40
N ALA A 10 9.21 13.89 -29.65
CA ALA A 10 8.08 14.43 -28.92
C ALA A 10 8.15 13.90 -27.49
N GLY A 11 8.57 14.74 -26.53
CA GLY A 11 8.41 14.52 -25.11
C GLY A 11 6.92 14.54 -24.78
N GLY A 12 6.36 13.41 -24.34
CA GLY A 12 5.07 13.38 -23.68
C GLY A 12 5.10 14.19 -22.38
N PRO A 13 3.97 14.64 -21.85
CA PRO A 13 3.93 15.45 -20.65
C PRO A 13 4.59 14.68 -19.49
N GLU A 14 5.65 15.25 -18.95
CA GLU A 14 6.27 14.74 -17.71
C GLU A 14 5.23 14.78 -16.60
N SER A 15 5.06 13.65 -15.92
CA SER A 15 4.25 13.62 -14.69
C SER A 15 4.77 14.70 -13.74
N PRO A 16 3.89 15.49 -13.08
CA PRO A 16 4.32 16.53 -12.17
C PRO A 16 5.26 15.96 -11.12
N SER A 17 6.50 16.45 -11.09
CA SER A 17 7.52 15.96 -10.16
C SER A 17 7.15 16.44 -8.77
N ARG A 18 6.89 15.53 -7.86
CA ARG A 18 6.62 15.78 -6.43
C ARG A 18 7.83 16.39 -5.68
N ARG A 19 8.86 16.85 -6.40
CA ARG A 19 10.08 17.45 -5.83
C ARG A 19 9.88 18.83 -5.17
N SER A 20 8.76 19.51 -5.40
CA SER A 20 8.59 20.90 -4.97
C SER A 20 8.15 21.10 -3.51
N VAL A 21 7.86 20.06 -2.75
CA VAL A 21 7.28 20.18 -1.39
C VAL A 21 8.30 20.04 -0.24
N LEU A 22 9.54 19.63 -0.52
CA LEU A 22 10.56 19.38 0.53
C LEU A 22 11.50 20.56 0.84
N ALA A 23 11.29 21.74 0.25
CA ALA A 23 12.21 22.89 0.40
C ALA A 23 11.88 23.87 1.54
N ALA A 24 10.95 23.57 2.44
CA ALA A 24 10.54 24.45 3.51
C ALA A 24 10.58 23.81 4.90
N MET A 25 11.72 23.25 5.32
CA MET A 25 12.00 23.05 6.75
C MET A 25 13.43 23.49 7.06
N GLY A 26 13.49 24.51 7.92
CA GLY A 26 14.60 25.36 8.22
C GLY A 26 15.88 24.68 8.72
N ALA A 27 16.97 25.31 8.36
CA ALA A 27 18.30 25.06 8.89
C ALA A 27 18.38 25.47 10.37
N LEU A 28 18.87 24.57 11.23
CA LEU A 28 19.36 24.89 12.57
C LEU A 28 20.90 24.92 12.55
N PRO A 29 21.53 25.79 13.34
CA PRO A 29 22.96 26.08 13.20
C PRO A 29 23.89 25.04 13.81
N LEU A 30 25.02 24.82 13.15
CA LEU A 30 26.16 24.09 13.67
C LEU A 30 26.71 24.71 14.95
N LEU A 31 26.87 23.96 16.02
CA LEU A 31 27.67 24.29 17.18
C LEU A 31 28.95 23.46 17.20
N ALA A 32 30.01 24.17 17.61
CA ALA A 32 31.40 23.84 17.48
C ALA A 32 31.86 22.55 18.17
N ALA A 33 32.96 22.00 17.62
CA ALA A 33 33.69 20.85 18.12
C ALA A 33 34.42 21.13 19.46
N ALA A 34 34.38 20.17 20.38
CA ALA A 34 35.26 20.07 21.54
C ALA A 34 36.29 18.93 21.31
N PRO A 35 37.52 19.02 21.92
CA PRO A 35 38.61 18.13 21.63
C PRO A 35 38.49 16.75 22.33
N PRO A 36 39.26 15.75 21.91
CA PRO A 36 39.09 14.38 22.36
C PRO A 36 39.66 14.16 23.77
N ALA A 37 38.88 13.53 24.64
CA ALA A 37 39.32 12.99 25.89
C ALA A 37 39.83 11.55 25.70
N ALA A 38 41.01 11.28 26.24
CA ALA A 38 41.66 9.98 26.20
C ALA A 38 41.02 8.96 27.16
N GLY A 39 40.96 7.72 26.69
CA GLY A 39 41.00 6.51 27.47
C GLY A 39 39.87 6.24 28.47
N ALA A 40 38.81 5.54 28.01
CA ALA A 40 37.99 4.72 28.89
C ALA A 40 38.13 3.25 28.51
N SER A 41 38.69 2.45 29.40
CA SER A 41 38.73 0.98 29.36
C SER A 41 37.30 0.43 29.11
N GLY A 42 37.15 -0.34 28.04
CA GLY A 42 35.86 -0.94 27.65
C GLY A 42 35.35 -1.87 28.76
N THR A 43 34.22 -1.48 29.34
CA THR A 43 33.34 -2.42 30.02
C THR A 43 32.87 -3.43 28.97
N PRO A 44 32.94 -4.76 29.24
CA PRO A 44 32.35 -5.73 28.30
C PRO A 44 30.88 -5.42 28.12
N ALA A 45 30.44 -5.31 26.86
CA ALA A 45 29.04 -5.13 26.55
C ALA A 45 28.25 -6.24 27.26
N ALA A 46 27.31 -5.85 28.11
CA ALA A 46 26.41 -6.79 28.74
C ALA A 46 25.76 -7.63 27.63
N ALA A 47 25.84 -8.97 27.78
CA ALA A 47 25.14 -9.87 26.85
C ALA A 47 23.68 -9.45 26.79
N ALA A 48 23.18 -9.17 25.59
CA ALA A 48 21.77 -8.82 25.39
C ALA A 48 20.91 -9.92 26.03
N ALA A 49 19.91 -9.51 26.81
CA ALA A 49 18.95 -10.45 27.37
C ALA A 49 18.33 -11.28 26.22
N PRO A 50 18.12 -12.59 26.43
CA PRO A 50 17.48 -13.42 25.39
C PRO A 50 16.15 -12.78 24.97
N ALA A 51 15.90 -12.75 23.65
CA ALA A 51 14.66 -12.21 23.12
C ALA A 51 13.46 -12.99 23.71
N ALA A 52 12.42 -12.27 24.12
CA ALA A 52 11.20 -12.90 24.58
C ALA A 52 10.56 -13.72 23.46
N ASP A 53 9.94 -14.84 23.80
CA ASP A 53 9.18 -15.66 22.85
C ASP A 53 8.02 -14.86 22.28
N VAL A 54 7.82 -14.97 20.96
CA VAL A 54 6.65 -14.42 20.27
C VAL A 54 5.54 -15.46 20.31
N ILE A 55 4.52 -15.17 21.10
CA ILE A 55 3.31 -16.02 21.15
C ILE A 55 2.43 -15.68 19.95
N VAL A 56 2.02 -16.71 19.23
CA VAL A 56 1.11 -16.62 18.06
C VAL A 56 -0.12 -17.47 18.38
N ASP A 57 -1.23 -16.81 18.71
CA ASP A 57 -2.49 -17.46 19.00
C ASP A 57 -3.52 -17.13 17.92
N PRO A 58 -3.90 -18.11 17.06
CA PRO A 58 -4.91 -17.89 16.02
C PRO A 58 -6.28 -17.41 16.53
N SER A 59 -6.58 -17.59 17.81
CA SER A 59 -7.81 -17.07 18.42
C SER A 59 -7.77 -15.55 18.68
N ALA A 60 -6.58 -14.95 18.75
CA ALA A 60 -6.39 -13.52 18.92
C ALA A 60 -6.54 -12.77 17.57
N ALA A 61 -7.68 -12.96 16.92
CA ALA A 61 -8.00 -12.45 15.60
C ALA A 61 -8.10 -10.91 15.56
N ARG A 62 -7.56 -10.31 14.52
CA ARG A 62 -7.65 -8.89 14.17
C ARG A 62 -8.38 -8.72 12.83
N GLN A 63 -8.00 -7.76 12.02
CA GLN A 63 -8.64 -7.49 10.73
C GLN A 63 -8.42 -8.63 9.72
N THR A 64 -9.42 -8.80 8.84
CA THR A 64 -9.29 -9.63 7.64
C THR A 64 -8.49 -8.90 6.57
N ILE A 65 -7.48 -9.54 6.01
CA ILE A 65 -6.67 -9.00 4.93
C ILE A 65 -7.42 -9.11 3.60
N ARG A 66 -7.52 -8.00 2.88
CA ARG A 66 -8.15 -7.91 1.57
C ARG A 66 -7.14 -8.06 0.43
N GLY A 67 -5.88 -7.71 0.69
CA GLY A 67 -4.82 -7.98 -0.27
C GLY A 67 -3.76 -6.89 -0.38
N PHE A 68 -2.87 -7.13 -1.32
CA PHE A 68 -1.73 -6.27 -1.63
C PHE A 68 -1.68 -6.05 -3.13
N GLY A 69 -1.26 -4.87 -3.55
CA GLY A 69 -1.22 -4.61 -4.97
C GLY A 69 -0.61 -3.28 -5.35
N GLY A 70 -1.02 -2.75 -6.48
CA GLY A 70 -0.52 -1.47 -6.94
C GLY A 70 -1.40 -0.86 -8.04
N MET A 71 -0.99 0.34 -8.45
CA MET A 71 -1.63 1.14 -9.45
C MET A 71 -1.06 0.85 -10.85
N ASN A 72 -1.94 0.75 -11.83
CA ASN A 72 -1.61 0.91 -13.25
C ASN A 72 -2.40 2.09 -13.81
N HIS A 73 -1.72 3.06 -14.45
CA HIS A 73 -2.35 4.29 -14.96
C HIS A 73 -1.90 4.51 -16.42
N THR A 74 -2.64 3.96 -17.36
CA THR A 74 -2.23 3.82 -18.75
C THR A 74 -2.12 5.12 -19.54
N VAL A 75 -2.72 6.22 -19.06
CA VAL A 75 -2.58 7.55 -19.67
C VAL A 75 -1.25 8.21 -19.27
N TRP A 76 -0.78 7.98 -18.04
CA TRP A 76 0.45 8.61 -17.55
C TRP A 76 1.71 7.77 -17.80
N ILE A 77 1.54 6.45 -17.86
CA ILE A 77 2.60 5.50 -18.20
C ILE A 77 2.06 4.47 -19.18
N SER A 78 2.92 3.84 -19.97
CA SER A 78 2.50 2.75 -20.85
C SER A 78 1.92 1.59 -20.03
N ASP A 79 0.92 0.90 -20.56
CA ASP A 79 0.32 -0.27 -19.94
C ASP A 79 1.35 -1.39 -19.70
N LEU A 80 1.04 -2.26 -18.75
CA LEU A 80 1.84 -3.46 -18.51
C LEU A 80 1.73 -4.40 -19.71
N THR A 81 2.85 -4.98 -20.11
CA THR A 81 2.84 -6.06 -21.11
C THR A 81 2.17 -7.32 -20.55
N PRO A 82 1.72 -8.27 -21.38
CA PRO A 82 1.16 -9.53 -20.87
C PRO A 82 2.07 -10.24 -19.86
N ALA A 83 3.37 -10.33 -20.12
CA ALA A 83 4.33 -10.92 -19.19
C ALA A 83 4.45 -10.15 -17.87
N GLN A 84 4.40 -8.82 -17.92
CA GLN A 84 4.44 -7.97 -16.72
C GLN A 84 3.18 -8.09 -15.88
N ARG A 85 2.00 -8.27 -16.51
CA ARG A 85 0.74 -8.57 -15.79
C ARG A 85 0.85 -9.89 -15.04
N ASP A 86 1.41 -10.92 -15.68
CA ASP A 86 1.63 -12.22 -15.04
C ASP A 86 2.68 -12.13 -13.91
N THR A 87 3.73 -11.35 -14.08
CA THR A 87 4.70 -11.07 -13.00
C THR A 87 4.02 -10.37 -11.81
N ALA A 88 3.13 -9.41 -12.07
CA ALA A 88 2.45 -8.67 -11.01
C ALA A 88 1.43 -9.53 -10.24
N PHE A 89 0.54 -10.22 -10.95
CA PHE A 89 -0.65 -10.85 -10.35
C PHE A 89 -0.53 -12.36 -10.15
N GLY A 90 0.36 -13.03 -10.88
CA GLY A 90 0.66 -14.45 -10.66
C GLY A 90 1.34 -14.68 -9.30
N ASN A 91 1.20 -15.92 -8.76
CA ASN A 91 1.77 -16.29 -7.45
C ASN A 91 2.85 -17.38 -7.55
N GLY A 92 3.38 -17.64 -8.74
CA GLY A 92 4.51 -18.55 -8.99
C GLY A 92 5.87 -17.96 -8.66
N GLU A 93 6.94 -18.68 -8.97
CA GLU A 93 8.31 -18.19 -8.84
C GLU A 93 8.50 -16.93 -9.72
N GLY A 94 9.27 -15.95 -9.24
CA GLY A 94 9.51 -14.69 -9.96
C GLY A 94 8.30 -13.77 -10.10
N GLN A 95 7.19 -14.04 -9.38
CA GLN A 95 5.96 -13.25 -9.43
C GLN A 95 5.67 -12.58 -8.07
N LEU A 96 4.98 -11.43 -8.10
CA LEU A 96 4.71 -10.61 -6.91
C LEU A 96 3.52 -11.13 -6.07
N GLY A 97 2.62 -11.91 -6.64
CA GLY A 97 1.42 -12.38 -5.95
C GLY A 97 0.43 -11.27 -5.61
N PHE A 98 0.40 -10.16 -6.35
CA PHE A 98 -0.54 -9.09 -6.10
C PHE A 98 -1.99 -9.57 -6.28
N SER A 99 -2.84 -9.14 -5.38
CA SER A 99 -4.26 -9.51 -5.32
C SER A 99 -5.19 -8.29 -5.31
N VAL A 100 -4.64 -7.09 -5.50
CA VAL A 100 -5.38 -5.84 -5.70
C VAL A 100 -4.77 -5.08 -6.87
N LEU A 101 -5.61 -4.64 -7.79
CA LEU A 101 -5.25 -3.68 -8.84
C LEU A 101 -6.06 -2.41 -8.62
N ARG A 102 -5.40 -1.26 -8.59
CA ARG A 102 -6.02 0.06 -8.67
C ARG A 102 -5.85 0.63 -10.07
N ILE A 103 -6.93 1.15 -10.65
CA ILE A 103 -6.94 1.79 -11.97
C ILE A 103 -7.57 3.19 -11.89
N PRO A 104 -7.27 4.11 -12.84
CA PRO A 104 -7.95 5.40 -12.89
C PRO A 104 -9.36 5.29 -13.48
N VAL A 105 -10.25 6.17 -13.02
CA VAL A 105 -11.45 6.56 -13.77
C VAL A 105 -11.08 7.80 -14.60
N HIS A 106 -10.85 7.63 -15.89
CA HIS A 106 -10.49 8.76 -16.75
C HIS A 106 -11.65 9.72 -16.97
N GLU A 107 -11.35 11.02 -17.03
CA GLU A 107 -12.30 12.08 -17.33
C GLU A 107 -13.00 11.85 -18.68
N ASN A 108 -12.22 11.37 -19.67
CA ASN A 108 -12.69 11.11 -21.02
C ASN A 108 -13.03 9.62 -21.19
N ARG A 109 -14.26 9.34 -21.54
CA ARG A 109 -14.75 7.98 -21.83
C ARG A 109 -13.93 7.26 -22.93
N ALA A 110 -13.35 8.00 -23.88
CA ALA A 110 -12.51 7.42 -24.93
C ALA A 110 -11.24 6.71 -24.40
N ASP A 111 -10.78 7.09 -23.21
CA ASP A 111 -9.61 6.48 -22.59
C ASP A 111 -9.92 5.26 -21.69
N TRP A 112 -11.19 4.98 -21.40
CA TRP A 112 -11.59 3.90 -20.49
C TRP A 112 -11.11 2.52 -20.95
N SER A 113 -11.13 2.28 -22.27
CA SER A 113 -10.69 1.00 -22.84
C SER A 113 -9.22 0.66 -22.58
N ARG A 114 -8.40 1.67 -22.28
CA ARG A 114 -6.97 1.47 -21.98
C ARG A 114 -6.75 0.66 -20.70
N GLU A 115 -7.67 0.71 -19.75
CA GLU A 115 -7.55 0.00 -18.45
C GLU A 115 -7.98 -1.46 -18.52
N VAL A 116 -8.73 -1.87 -19.57
CA VAL A 116 -9.37 -3.18 -19.66
C VAL A 116 -8.37 -4.33 -19.66
N ALA A 117 -7.31 -4.24 -20.45
CA ALA A 117 -6.41 -5.37 -20.68
C ALA A 117 -5.68 -5.81 -19.39
N THR A 118 -5.17 -4.86 -18.62
CA THR A 118 -4.50 -5.18 -17.35
C THR A 118 -5.52 -5.55 -16.27
N ALA A 119 -6.66 -4.87 -16.19
CA ALA A 119 -7.70 -5.19 -15.22
C ALA A 119 -8.28 -6.60 -15.43
N LYS A 120 -8.52 -6.98 -16.69
CA LYS A 120 -8.99 -8.32 -17.03
C LYS A 120 -7.97 -9.39 -16.62
N ARG A 121 -6.69 -9.19 -16.95
CA ARG A 121 -5.65 -10.16 -16.58
C ARG A 121 -5.46 -10.26 -15.07
N ALA A 122 -5.55 -9.15 -14.36
CA ALA A 122 -5.52 -9.14 -12.90
C ALA A 122 -6.70 -9.95 -12.31
N ALA A 123 -7.92 -9.73 -12.82
CA ALA A 123 -9.10 -10.47 -12.40
C ALA A 123 -9.00 -11.98 -12.70
N GLU A 124 -8.42 -12.38 -13.84
CA GLU A 124 -8.15 -13.79 -14.19
C GLU A 124 -7.20 -14.46 -13.18
N HIS A 125 -6.27 -13.71 -12.59
CA HIS A 125 -5.42 -14.16 -11.48
C HIS A 125 -6.11 -14.08 -10.10
N GLY A 126 -7.39 -13.69 -10.05
CA GLY A 126 -8.16 -13.56 -8.80
C GLY A 126 -7.91 -12.26 -8.04
N ALA A 127 -7.32 -11.25 -8.68
CA ALA A 127 -7.13 -9.96 -8.05
C ALA A 127 -8.43 -9.15 -8.01
N THR A 128 -8.64 -8.44 -6.92
CA THR A 128 -9.68 -7.44 -6.74
C THR A 128 -9.30 -6.17 -7.51
N VAL A 129 -10.24 -5.62 -8.30
CA VAL A 129 -10.02 -4.37 -9.05
C VAL A 129 -10.79 -3.24 -8.40
N ILE A 130 -10.10 -2.14 -8.06
CA ILE A 130 -10.68 -0.90 -7.57
C ILE A 130 -10.33 0.26 -8.51
N ALA A 131 -11.16 1.28 -8.55
CA ALA A 131 -10.95 2.43 -9.43
C ALA A 131 -11.06 3.76 -8.70
N SER A 132 -10.24 4.75 -9.10
CA SER A 132 -10.24 6.08 -8.48
C SER A 132 -10.13 7.18 -9.55
N PRO A 133 -10.99 8.21 -9.52
CA PRO A 133 -10.91 9.38 -10.39
C PRO A 133 -9.97 10.44 -9.82
N TRP A 134 -9.20 11.11 -10.70
CA TRP A 134 -8.46 12.33 -10.38
C TRP A 134 -9.29 13.58 -10.66
N ASN A 135 -10.06 13.54 -11.75
CA ASN A 135 -10.99 14.60 -12.11
C ASN A 135 -12.30 14.03 -12.62
N PRO A 136 -13.43 14.69 -12.36
CA PRO A 136 -14.65 14.51 -13.11
C PRO A 136 -14.49 14.98 -14.57
N PRO A 137 -15.38 14.61 -15.50
CA PRO A 137 -15.46 15.23 -16.82
C PRO A 137 -15.47 16.76 -16.75
N ALA A 138 -14.72 17.42 -17.63
CA ALA A 138 -14.44 18.87 -17.55
C ALA A 138 -15.72 19.73 -17.45
N HIS A 139 -16.82 19.35 -18.14
CA HIS A 139 -18.10 20.06 -18.10
C HIS A 139 -18.81 19.99 -16.73
N MET A 140 -18.39 19.06 -15.85
CA MET A 140 -18.93 18.92 -14.49
C MET A 140 -18.13 19.74 -13.47
N THR A 141 -17.02 20.35 -13.87
CA THR A 141 -16.13 21.09 -12.96
C THR A 141 -16.30 22.59 -13.10
N GLU A 142 -15.91 23.31 -12.06
CA GLU A 142 -15.75 24.76 -12.08
C GLU A 142 -14.42 25.13 -11.44
N THR A 143 -13.91 26.31 -11.80
CA THR A 143 -12.70 26.87 -11.18
C THR A 143 -13.07 27.79 -10.03
N PHE A 144 -12.21 27.86 -9.02
CA PHE A 144 -12.33 28.75 -7.87
C PHE A 144 -10.95 29.16 -7.35
N VAL A 145 -10.92 30.13 -6.45
CA VAL A 145 -9.70 30.58 -5.79
C VAL A 145 -9.54 29.80 -4.48
N ARG A 146 -8.38 29.13 -4.31
CA ARG A 146 -8.02 28.42 -3.07
C ARG A 146 -6.63 28.86 -2.62
N GLY A 147 -6.58 29.76 -1.66
CA GLY A 147 -5.31 30.38 -1.26
C GLY A 147 -4.65 31.11 -2.43
N ASN A 148 -3.42 30.72 -2.76
CA ASN A 148 -2.68 31.28 -3.89
C ASN A 148 -2.98 30.60 -5.23
N GLN A 149 -3.75 29.54 -5.26
CA GLN A 149 -4.16 28.85 -6.48
C GLN A 149 -5.43 29.51 -7.04
N THR A 150 -5.30 30.23 -8.14
CA THR A 150 -6.41 31.00 -8.75
C THR A 150 -7.28 30.15 -9.69
N ASN A 151 -6.80 28.98 -10.09
CA ASN A 151 -7.45 28.06 -11.01
C ASN A 151 -7.70 26.67 -10.37
N ALA A 152 -7.87 26.63 -9.06
CA ALA A 152 -8.28 25.39 -8.39
C ALA A 152 -9.59 24.87 -8.96
N ARG A 153 -9.71 23.56 -9.11
CA ARG A 153 -10.90 22.92 -9.65
C ARG A 153 -11.70 22.23 -8.56
N ARG A 154 -13.01 22.26 -8.67
CA ARG A 154 -13.93 21.42 -7.88
C ARG A 154 -15.08 20.91 -8.73
N LEU A 155 -15.71 19.85 -8.28
CA LEU A 155 -16.97 19.37 -8.86
C LEU A 155 -18.07 20.42 -8.58
N ARG A 156 -18.82 20.80 -9.60
CA ARG A 156 -19.99 21.66 -9.43
C ARG A 156 -21.05 20.98 -8.57
N HIS A 157 -21.60 21.69 -7.62
CA HIS A 157 -22.56 21.13 -6.66
C HIS A 157 -23.87 20.66 -7.32
N ASP A 158 -24.28 21.26 -8.44
CA ASP A 158 -25.43 20.86 -9.24
C ASP A 158 -25.15 19.62 -10.11
N MET A 159 -23.90 19.14 -10.16
CA MET A 159 -23.47 17.99 -10.95
C MET A 159 -23.23 16.71 -10.14
N TYR A 160 -23.52 16.72 -8.84
CA TYR A 160 -23.25 15.57 -7.97
C TYR A 160 -23.95 14.29 -8.44
N GLY A 161 -25.23 14.38 -8.83
CA GLY A 161 -25.97 13.24 -9.39
C GLY A 161 -25.42 12.76 -10.73
N ALA A 162 -25.06 13.69 -11.62
CA ALA A 162 -24.43 13.35 -12.91
C ALA A 162 -23.05 12.70 -12.72
N TYR A 163 -22.31 13.13 -11.69
CA TYR A 163 -21.02 12.52 -11.36
C TYR A 163 -21.17 11.11 -10.79
N ALA A 164 -22.14 10.87 -9.92
CA ALA A 164 -22.45 9.51 -9.48
C ALA A 164 -22.81 8.60 -10.66
N GLN A 165 -23.56 9.11 -11.63
CA GLN A 165 -23.86 8.38 -12.87
C GLN A 165 -22.61 8.10 -13.70
N HIS A 166 -21.66 9.06 -13.82
CA HIS A 166 -20.40 8.85 -14.51
C HIS A 166 -19.57 7.71 -13.89
N LEU A 167 -19.56 7.61 -12.55
CA LEU A 167 -18.90 6.50 -11.83
C LEU A 167 -19.60 5.15 -12.11
N ASN A 168 -20.93 5.14 -12.17
CA ASN A 168 -21.71 3.97 -12.57
C ASN A 168 -21.45 3.57 -14.02
N ASP A 169 -21.39 4.55 -14.94
CA ASP A 169 -21.12 4.30 -16.36
C ASP A 169 -19.74 3.66 -16.55
N PHE A 170 -18.72 4.11 -15.78
CA PHE A 170 -17.41 3.48 -15.81
C PHE A 170 -17.46 2.03 -15.26
N SER A 171 -18.16 1.82 -14.15
CA SER A 171 -18.33 0.48 -13.58
C SER A 171 -19.04 -0.46 -14.54
N GLY A 172 -20.10 0.02 -15.20
CA GLY A 172 -20.83 -0.71 -16.24
C GLY A 172 -19.95 -1.03 -17.45
N PHE A 173 -19.19 -0.04 -17.94
CA PHE A 173 -18.23 -0.25 -19.04
C PHE A 173 -17.19 -1.34 -18.70
N MET A 174 -16.65 -1.34 -17.49
CA MET A 174 -15.69 -2.36 -17.07
C MET A 174 -16.36 -3.74 -16.98
N ALA A 175 -17.59 -3.82 -16.46
CA ALA A 175 -18.36 -5.07 -16.40
C ALA A 175 -18.66 -5.64 -17.78
N ASP A 176 -19.07 -4.80 -18.74
CA ASP A 176 -19.30 -5.18 -20.15
C ASP A 176 -18.03 -5.73 -20.82
N ASN A 177 -16.85 -5.33 -20.33
CA ASN A 177 -15.56 -5.85 -20.76
C ASN A 177 -15.03 -7.01 -19.90
N GLY A 178 -15.85 -7.58 -19.02
CA GLY A 178 -15.53 -8.75 -18.21
C GLY A 178 -14.74 -8.44 -16.93
N VAL A 179 -14.80 -7.21 -16.44
CA VAL A 179 -14.14 -6.78 -15.19
C VAL A 179 -15.16 -6.19 -14.22
N ASN A 180 -15.52 -6.94 -13.18
CA ASN A 180 -16.38 -6.44 -12.12
C ASN A 180 -15.54 -5.67 -11.10
N LEU A 181 -15.76 -4.36 -10.99
CA LEU A 181 -15.11 -3.55 -9.97
C LEU A 181 -15.59 -3.96 -8.57
N TYR A 182 -14.66 -4.15 -7.65
CA TYR A 182 -14.99 -4.38 -6.24
C TYR A 182 -15.47 -3.08 -5.57
N ALA A 183 -14.80 -1.98 -5.89
CA ALA A 183 -15.13 -0.68 -5.36
C ALA A 183 -14.68 0.45 -6.30
N ILE A 184 -15.33 1.60 -6.19
CA ILE A 184 -14.96 2.83 -6.87
C ILE A 184 -14.82 3.97 -5.87
N SER A 185 -13.79 4.77 -6.03
CA SER A 185 -13.54 5.94 -5.17
C SER A 185 -14.31 7.17 -5.65
N VAL A 186 -14.67 8.03 -4.71
CA VAL A 186 -15.26 9.33 -5.03
C VAL A 186 -14.21 10.28 -5.60
N GLN A 187 -12.99 10.28 -5.04
CA GLN A 187 -11.94 11.20 -5.46
C GLN A 187 -10.56 10.75 -4.95
N ASN A 188 -9.54 10.82 -5.82
CA ASN A 188 -8.15 10.70 -5.41
C ASN A 188 -7.66 11.97 -4.71
N GLU A 189 -7.07 11.84 -3.52
CA GLU A 189 -6.40 12.91 -2.77
C GLU A 189 -7.14 14.26 -2.78
N PRO A 190 -8.36 14.33 -2.28
CA PRO A 190 -9.20 15.54 -2.34
C PRO A 190 -8.63 16.71 -1.55
N ASP A 191 -7.70 16.47 -0.64
CA ASP A 191 -7.05 17.45 0.23
C ASP A 191 -5.64 17.88 -0.26
N TYR A 192 -5.17 17.29 -1.38
CA TYR A 192 -3.88 17.62 -2.02
C TYR A 192 -4.01 17.81 -3.54
N ALA A 193 -5.12 18.30 -4.02
CA ALA A 193 -5.50 18.31 -5.44
C ALA A 193 -4.89 19.51 -6.21
N GLN A 194 -3.57 19.67 -6.23
CA GLN A 194 -2.87 20.77 -6.94
C GLN A 194 -3.18 20.76 -8.45
N ASP A 195 -3.19 19.56 -9.05
CA ASP A 195 -3.36 19.33 -10.48
C ASP A 195 -4.69 18.64 -10.83
N TRP A 196 -5.52 18.31 -9.81
CA TRP A 196 -6.81 17.66 -9.98
C TRP A 196 -7.92 18.32 -9.16
N THR A 197 -8.96 17.62 -8.79
CA THR A 197 -10.17 18.20 -8.21
C THR A 197 -10.13 18.20 -6.68
N TRP A 198 -10.27 19.39 -6.09
CA TRP A 198 -10.39 19.61 -4.65
C TRP A 198 -11.78 19.25 -4.14
N TRP A 199 -11.82 18.69 -2.92
CA TRP A 199 -13.02 18.56 -2.13
C TRP A 199 -12.75 19.04 -0.71
N THR A 200 -13.77 19.57 -0.07
CA THR A 200 -13.79 19.79 1.38
C THR A 200 -14.45 18.60 2.09
N PRO A 201 -14.22 18.41 3.40
CA PRO A 201 -14.96 17.39 4.16
C PRO A 201 -16.49 17.54 4.04
N ASN A 202 -17.01 18.77 4.04
CA ASN A 202 -18.44 19.04 3.92
C ASN A 202 -19.00 18.65 2.53
N GLU A 203 -18.26 18.91 1.46
CA GLU A 203 -18.65 18.50 0.11
C GLU A 203 -18.65 16.97 -0.02
N MET A 204 -17.64 16.29 0.55
CA MET A 204 -17.57 14.83 0.58
C MET A 204 -18.75 14.23 1.35
N ILE A 205 -19.06 14.74 2.54
CA ILE A 205 -20.22 14.31 3.33
C ILE A 205 -21.52 14.51 2.55
N ARG A 206 -21.67 15.68 1.94
CA ARG A 206 -22.87 15.97 1.13
C ARG A 206 -23.02 15.00 -0.02
N PHE A 207 -21.95 14.72 -0.77
CA PHE A 207 -21.98 13.75 -1.86
C PHE A 207 -22.32 12.34 -1.36
N LEU A 208 -21.70 11.90 -0.26
CA LEU A 208 -21.98 10.60 0.33
C LEU A 208 -23.44 10.47 0.78
N ARG A 209 -24.00 11.51 1.39
CA ARG A 209 -25.41 11.51 1.83
C ARG A 209 -26.40 11.47 0.67
N GLU A 210 -26.18 12.33 -0.35
CA GLU A 210 -27.18 12.66 -1.34
C GLU A 210 -27.08 11.79 -2.61
N ASN A 211 -25.87 11.25 -2.92
CA ASN A 211 -25.61 10.66 -4.24
C ASN A 211 -24.92 9.29 -4.19
N ALA A 212 -24.07 9.01 -3.20
CA ALA A 212 -23.28 7.78 -3.19
C ALA A 212 -24.12 6.51 -3.08
N GLY A 213 -25.32 6.59 -2.47
CA GLY A 213 -26.26 5.47 -2.40
C GLY A 213 -26.81 5.02 -3.77
N SER A 214 -26.64 5.83 -4.83
CA SER A 214 -26.99 5.44 -6.20
C SER A 214 -25.85 4.74 -6.95
N ILE A 215 -24.66 4.66 -6.36
CA ILE A 215 -23.50 3.96 -6.97
C ILE A 215 -23.69 2.47 -6.81
N GLY A 216 -23.65 1.73 -7.92
CA GLY A 216 -23.96 0.29 -7.97
C GLY A 216 -22.84 -0.63 -7.52
N THR A 217 -21.69 -0.10 -7.10
CA THR A 217 -20.56 -0.84 -6.53
C THR A 217 -20.17 -0.23 -5.19
N LYS A 218 -19.29 -0.89 -4.41
CA LYS A 218 -18.80 -0.34 -3.15
C LYS A 218 -18.13 1.02 -3.33
N VAL A 219 -18.31 1.90 -2.37
CA VAL A 219 -17.81 3.27 -2.40
C VAL A 219 -16.60 3.42 -1.50
N ILE A 220 -15.50 3.99 -2.06
CA ILE A 220 -14.30 4.39 -1.32
C ILE A 220 -14.31 5.90 -1.13
N ALA A 221 -14.03 6.38 0.07
CA ALA A 221 -13.75 7.77 0.38
C ALA A 221 -12.94 7.86 1.69
N PRO A 222 -12.23 8.97 1.98
CA PRO A 222 -11.97 10.07 1.08
C PRO A 222 -10.68 9.93 0.25
N GLU A 223 -9.80 8.93 0.52
CA GLU A 223 -8.44 8.80 -0.04
C GLU A 223 -7.56 10.01 0.24
N SER A 224 -7.60 10.52 1.49
CA SER A 224 -6.75 11.63 1.92
C SER A 224 -5.26 11.34 1.72
N PHE A 225 -4.51 12.31 1.17
CA PHE A 225 -3.09 12.20 0.78
C PHE A 225 -2.16 11.73 1.90
N GLN A 226 -2.35 12.22 3.13
CA GLN A 226 -1.50 11.93 4.29
C GLN A 226 -2.28 11.31 5.45
N TYR A 227 -3.36 10.57 5.15
CA TYR A 227 -4.21 9.99 6.18
C TYR A 227 -4.71 11.06 7.18
N VAL A 228 -5.13 12.21 6.67
CA VAL A 228 -5.57 13.35 7.47
C VAL A 228 -6.90 13.04 8.14
N LYS A 229 -6.88 12.79 9.45
CA LYS A 229 -8.06 12.38 10.22
C LYS A 229 -9.16 13.45 10.21
N SER A 230 -8.80 14.74 10.23
CA SER A 230 -9.77 15.83 10.14
C SER A 230 -10.59 15.84 8.84
N PHE A 231 -10.17 15.11 7.81
CA PHE A 231 -11.00 14.89 6.62
C PHE A 231 -11.95 13.68 6.81
N SER A 232 -11.48 12.62 7.46
CA SER A 232 -12.22 11.37 7.62
C SER A 232 -13.14 11.37 8.84
N ASP A 233 -12.76 12.04 9.93
CA ASP A 233 -13.54 12.09 11.18
C ASP A 233 -14.98 12.60 10.97
N PRO A 234 -15.22 13.68 10.18
CA PRO A 234 -16.56 14.14 9.91
C PRO A 234 -17.42 13.11 9.19
N ILE A 235 -16.84 12.29 8.29
CA ILE A 235 -17.56 11.22 7.60
C ILE A 235 -17.98 10.13 8.59
N LEU A 236 -17.07 9.71 9.48
CA LEU A 236 -17.37 8.71 10.52
C LEU A 236 -18.41 9.20 11.55
N ASN A 237 -18.46 10.51 11.75
CA ASN A 237 -19.41 11.15 12.67
C ASN A 237 -20.78 11.44 12.06
N ASP A 238 -20.94 11.19 10.76
CA ASP A 238 -22.18 11.43 10.02
C ASP A 238 -22.85 10.10 9.65
N PRO A 239 -23.94 9.70 10.34
CA PRO A 239 -24.57 8.39 10.09
C PRO A 239 -25.06 8.20 8.66
N GLN A 240 -25.53 9.27 7.98
CA GLN A 240 -26.04 9.17 6.61
C GLN A 240 -24.91 9.03 5.58
N ALA A 241 -23.81 9.79 5.75
CA ALA A 241 -22.63 9.64 4.93
C ALA A 241 -21.96 8.28 5.15
N LEU A 242 -21.83 7.86 6.41
CA LEU A 242 -21.25 6.57 6.77
C LEU A 242 -22.06 5.38 6.24
N ALA A 243 -23.39 5.49 6.17
CA ALA A 243 -24.24 4.44 5.59
C ALA A 243 -23.88 4.15 4.13
N ASN A 244 -23.50 5.15 3.35
CA ASN A 244 -23.16 5.06 1.93
C ASN A 244 -21.64 4.95 1.67
N LEU A 245 -20.83 4.81 2.69
CA LEU A 245 -19.40 4.50 2.60
C LEU A 245 -19.20 3.00 2.87
N ASP A 246 -18.43 2.31 2.05
CA ASP A 246 -18.05 0.91 2.27
C ASP A 246 -16.61 0.78 2.74
N ILE A 247 -15.71 1.59 2.18
CA ILE A 247 -14.28 1.54 2.42
C ILE A 247 -13.77 2.95 2.74
N LEU A 248 -13.19 3.11 3.93
CA LEU A 248 -12.41 4.30 4.22
C LEU A 248 -11.03 4.12 3.60
N GLY A 249 -10.79 4.83 2.50
CA GLY A 249 -9.52 4.86 1.78
C GLY A 249 -8.59 5.95 2.32
N ALA A 250 -7.29 5.67 2.36
CA ALA A 250 -6.27 6.63 2.76
C ALA A 250 -4.94 6.38 2.07
N HIS A 251 -4.14 7.44 1.91
CA HIS A 251 -2.76 7.38 1.46
C HIS A 251 -1.81 7.69 2.63
N LEU A 252 -0.58 7.17 2.57
CA LEU A 252 0.38 7.31 3.68
C LEU A 252 1.60 8.15 3.33
N TYR A 253 1.53 9.03 2.34
CA TYR A 253 2.64 9.90 1.96
C TYR A 253 3.05 10.84 3.08
N GLY A 254 4.29 10.70 3.57
CA GLY A 254 4.80 11.54 4.64
C GLY A 254 4.06 11.40 5.98
N THR A 255 3.18 10.42 6.12
CA THR A 255 2.46 10.15 7.38
C THR A 255 3.42 9.52 8.38
N PRO A 256 3.68 10.14 9.52
CA PRO A 256 4.56 9.56 10.53
C PRO A 256 3.84 8.40 11.27
N PRO A 257 4.58 7.36 11.71
CA PRO A 257 4.00 6.15 12.30
C PRO A 257 3.05 6.39 13.48
N GLN A 258 3.29 7.40 14.29
CA GLN A 258 2.40 7.76 15.42
C GLN A 258 1.00 8.19 14.98
N ASN A 259 0.82 8.55 13.70
CA ASN A 259 -0.48 8.92 13.11
C ASN A 259 -1.16 7.73 12.41
N PHE A 260 -0.60 6.53 12.44
CA PHE A 260 -1.19 5.34 11.85
C PHE A 260 -2.44 4.84 12.60
N PRO A 261 -2.44 4.77 13.96
CA PRO A 261 -3.62 4.31 14.69
C PRO A 261 -4.85 5.19 14.43
N TYR A 262 -6.02 4.55 14.30
CA TYR A 262 -7.28 5.25 14.08
C TYR A 262 -8.37 4.78 15.07
N PRO A 263 -8.35 5.22 16.33
CA PRO A 263 -9.33 4.80 17.35
C PRO A 263 -10.77 5.10 16.96
N LEU A 264 -11.06 6.26 16.34
CA LEU A 264 -12.41 6.62 15.91
C LEU A 264 -12.96 5.65 14.84
N PHE A 265 -12.12 5.16 13.94
CA PHE A 265 -12.56 4.14 12.99
C PHE A 265 -12.91 2.83 13.67
N ARG A 266 -12.16 2.42 14.70
CA ARG A 266 -12.50 1.23 15.50
C ARG A 266 -13.84 1.39 16.23
N GLU A 267 -14.12 2.59 16.70
CA GLU A 267 -15.37 2.90 17.42
C GLU A 267 -16.58 2.94 16.48
N ARG A 268 -16.45 3.58 15.31
CA ARG A 268 -17.58 3.96 14.45
C ARG A 268 -17.63 3.25 13.10
N GLY A 269 -16.53 2.70 12.65
CA GLY A 269 -16.41 2.03 11.35
C GLY A 269 -16.88 0.57 11.34
N ALA A 270 -17.71 0.14 12.26
CA ALA A 270 -18.22 -1.24 12.28
C ALA A 270 -18.90 -1.61 10.97
N GLY A 271 -18.49 -2.75 10.38
CA GLY A 271 -18.98 -3.20 9.07
C GLY A 271 -18.36 -2.50 7.87
N LYS A 272 -17.47 -1.52 8.07
CA LYS A 272 -16.71 -0.85 7.01
C LYS A 272 -15.30 -1.41 6.91
N GLU A 273 -14.67 -1.21 5.76
CA GLU A 273 -13.29 -1.61 5.52
C GLU A 273 -12.36 -0.40 5.63
N LEU A 274 -11.08 -0.63 6.00
CA LEU A 274 -10.05 0.39 6.08
C LEU A 274 -8.90 0.00 5.19
N TRP A 275 -8.66 0.75 4.10
CA TRP A 275 -7.66 0.42 3.09
C TRP A 275 -6.61 1.52 2.92
N MET A 276 -5.36 1.15 2.85
CA MET A 276 -4.31 2.01 2.34
C MET A 276 -4.28 1.86 0.81
N THR A 277 -4.87 2.84 0.11
CA THR A 277 -5.17 2.75 -1.32
C THR A 277 -4.09 3.31 -2.22
N GLU A 278 -3.10 4.02 -1.66
CA GLU A 278 -1.91 4.46 -2.40
C GLU A 278 -0.76 4.87 -1.48
N VAL A 279 0.44 4.41 -1.82
CA VAL A 279 1.72 4.98 -1.35
C VAL A 279 2.88 4.40 -2.18
N TYR A 280 4.01 5.09 -2.27
CA TYR A 280 5.32 4.47 -2.46
C TYR A 280 6.26 4.91 -1.33
N HIS A 281 6.98 3.97 -0.77
CA HIS A 281 7.79 4.18 0.43
C HIS A 281 9.18 3.51 0.29
N PRO A 282 10.27 4.21 0.64
CA PRO A 282 10.32 5.64 0.96
C PRO A 282 9.86 6.49 -0.24
N ASN A 283 9.36 7.70 0.02
CA ASN A 283 8.91 8.62 -1.03
C ASN A 283 10.13 9.21 -1.78
N SER A 284 10.80 8.35 -2.55
CA SER A 284 12.00 8.62 -3.31
C SER A 284 11.94 7.91 -4.65
N SER A 285 12.38 8.59 -5.72
CA SER A 285 12.55 8.02 -7.05
C SER A 285 13.85 7.21 -7.23
N ASP A 286 14.61 7.01 -6.15
CA ASP A 286 15.81 6.20 -6.16
C ASP A 286 15.50 4.75 -6.58
N SER A 287 16.54 4.06 -7.09
CA SER A 287 16.40 2.68 -7.52
C SER A 287 15.73 1.80 -6.47
N ALA A 288 14.72 1.06 -6.88
CA ALA A 288 14.02 0.10 -6.03
C ALA A 288 14.90 -1.07 -5.57
N ASP A 289 16.10 -1.20 -6.12
CA ASP A 289 17.07 -2.26 -5.77
C ASP A 289 18.10 -1.82 -4.72
N LEU A 290 18.09 -0.57 -4.29
CA LEU A 290 19.00 -0.10 -3.23
C LEU A 290 18.73 -0.85 -1.92
N TRP A 291 19.80 -1.47 -1.41
CA TRP A 291 19.79 -2.20 -0.14
C TRP A 291 20.76 -1.56 0.85
N PRO A 292 20.39 -1.34 2.12
CA PRO A 292 19.20 -1.85 2.80
C PRO A 292 17.93 -0.97 2.70
N GLN A 293 17.91 0.10 1.90
CA GLN A 293 16.78 1.05 1.81
C GLN A 293 15.45 0.36 1.45
N ALA A 294 15.49 -0.70 0.64
CA ALA A 294 14.30 -1.47 0.30
C ALA A 294 13.62 -2.13 1.53
N LEU A 295 14.34 -2.34 2.64
CA LEU A 295 13.76 -2.85 3.88
C LEU A 295 12.73 -1.90 4.50
N ASP A 296 12.81 -0.60 4.20
CA ASP A 296 11.83 0.37 4.67
C ASP A 296 10.43 0.02 4.18
N VAL A 297 10.31 -0.62 3.00
CA VAL A 297 9.03 -1.14 2.49
C VAL A 297 8.48 -2.23 3.39
N GLY A 298 9.33 -3.18 3.82
CA GLY A 298 8.90 -4.27 4.71
C GLY A 298 8.39 -3.76 6.06
N GLU A 299 9.10 -2.80 6.67
CA GLU A 299 8.64 -2.15 7.91
C GLU A 299 7.36 -1.36 7.67
N HIS A 300 7.26 -0.60 6.57
CA HIS A 300 6.08 0.22 6.29
C HIS A 300 4.82 -0.62 6.08
N VAL A 301 4.91 -1.74 5.33
CA VAL A 301 3.81 -2.70 5.19
C VAL A 301 3.44 -3.28 6.56
N HIS A 302 4.43 -3.70 7.35
CA HIS A 302 4.18 -4.19 8.71
C HIS A 302 3.39 -3.17 9.54
N ARG A 303 3.86 -1.92 9.61
CA ARG A 303 3.18 -0.86 10.39
C ARG A 303 1.79 -0.53 9.86
N ALA A 304 1.62 -0.52 8.54
CA ALA A 304 0.31 -0.30 7.93
C ALA A 304 -0.71 -1.37 8.35
N LEU A 305 -0.27 -2.63 8.45
CA LEU A 305 -1.16 -3.72 8.86
C LEU A 305 -1.31 -3.84 10.38
N VAL A 306 -0.28 -3.51 11.16
CA VAL A 306 -0.28 -3.71 12.62
C VAL A 306 -0.73 -2.46 13.36
N ASP A 307 -0.12 -1.30 13.06
CA ASP A 307 -0.39 -0.05 13.79
C ASP A 307 -1.65 0.64 13.29
N ALA A 308 -1.84 0.71 11.94
CA ALA A 308 -3.01 1.31 11.32
C ALA A 308 -4.19 0.33 11.15
N GLU A 309 -3.94 -0.98 11.22
CA GLU A 309 -4.93 -2.05 10.99
C GLU A 309 -5.58 -2.01 9.60
N PHE A 310 -4.85 -1.52 8.58
CA PHE A 310 -5.32 -1.57 7.21
C PHE A 310 -5.55 -3.02 6.75
N GLN A 311 -6.60 -3.21 5.97
CA GLN A 311 -6.97 -4.51 5.39
C GLN A 311 -6.34 -4.72 4.00
N ALA A 312 -5.94 -3.65 3.34
CA ALA A 312 -5.25 -3.70 2.05
C ALA A 312 -4.08 -2.72 2.03
N TYR A 313 -3.08 -3.03 1.22
CA TYR A 313 -1.92 -2.17 0.98
C TYR A 313 -1.66 -2.07 -0.52
N VAL A 314 -1.89 -0.89 -1.11
CA VAL A 314 -1.78 -0.64 -2.54
C VAL A 314 -0.61 0.31 -2.81
N TRP A 315 0.36 -0.18 -3.59
CA TRP A 315 1.49 0.63 -4.04
C TRP A 315 1.05 1.61 -5.14
N TRP A 316 1.79 2.72 -5.30
CA TRP A 316 1.65 3.57 -6.48
C TRP A 316 1.96 2.77 -7.75
N TYR A 317 2.71 3.23 -8.71
CA TYR A 317 2.95 2.47 -9.93
C TYR A 317 3.59 1.09 -9.69
N ILE A 318 2.95 0.03 -10.17
CA ILE A 318 3.48 -1.35 -10.13
C ILE A 318 4.85 -1.39 -10.81
N ARG A 319 4.96 -0.79 -12.01
CA ARG A 319 6.20 -0.77 -12.79
C ARG A 319 6.80 0.64 -12.83
N ARG A 320 7.95 0.80 -12.22
CA ARG A 320 8.81 1.99 -12.24
C ARG A 320 10.20 1.62 -11.72
N GLY A 321 11.22 2.46 -12.03
CA GLY A 321 12.56 2.30 -11.45
C GLY A 321 12.59 2.27 -9.92
N TYR A 322 11.59 2.87 -9.27
CA TYR A 322 11.38 2.86 -7.81
C TYR A 322 10.22 1.94 -7.35
N GLY A 323 9.58 1.22 -8.26
CA GLY A 323 8.40 0.38 -8.02
C GLY A 323 8.73 -1.07 -7.63
N PRO A 324 7.70 -1.84 -7.27
CA PRO A 324 7.83 -3.26 -6.99
C PRO A 324 8.34 -4.08 -8.19
N MET A 325 8.01 -3.64 -9.38
CA MET A 325 8.50 -4.17 -10.65
C MET A 325 9.32 -3.10 -11.35
N ARG A 326 10.51 -3.48 -11.84
CA ARG A 326 11.37 -2.61 -12.64
C ARG A 326 10.84 -2.45 -14.07
N GLU A 327 11.39 -1.51 -14.83
CA GLU A 327 10.97 -1.26 -16.20
C GLU A 327 11.16 -2.49 -17.11
N ASP A 328 12.13 -3.36 -16.81
CA ASP A 328 12.38 -4.62 -17.53
C ASP A 328 11.42 -5.76 -17.15
N GLY A 329 10.47 -5.51 -16.26
CA GLY A 329 9.46 -6.48 -15.80
C GLY A 329 9.92 -7.41 -14.68
N ARG A 330 11.16 -7.29 -14.17
CA ARG A 330 11.64 -8.11 -13.06
C ARG A 330 11.24 -7.50 -11.71
N ILE A 331 11.07 -8.35 -10.71
CA ILE A 331 10.82 -7.93 -9.33
C ILE A 331 12.04 -7.16 -8.80
N SER A 332 11.79 -6.00 -8.21
CA SER A 332 12.81 -5.21 -7.50
C SER A 332 12.98 -5.69 -6.06
N LYS A 333 14.00 -5.17 -5.36
CA LYS A 333 14.15 -5.41 -3.91
C LYS A 333 12.97 -4.85 -3.10
N ARG A 334 12.42 -3.67 -3.47
CA ARG A 334 11.17 -3.16 -2.86
C ARG A 334 10.01 -4.11 -3.11
N GLY A 335 9.88 -4.62 -4.34
CA GLY A 335 8.88 -5.61 -4.69
C GLY A 335 9.05 -6.93 -3.93
N ALA A 336 10.28 -7.38 -3.74
CA ALA A 336 10.56 -8.57 -2.94
C ALA A 336 10.13 -8.40 -1.47
N CYS A 337 10.38 -7.22 -0.87
CA CYS A 337 9.88 -6.93 0.48
C CYS A 337 8.35 -6.96 0.55
N MET A 338 7.64 -6.41 -0.45
CA MET A 338 6.18 -6.54 -0.53
C MET A 338 5.73 -7.99 -0.72
N ALA A 339 6.45 -8.76 -1.54
CA ALA A 339 6.09 -10.13 -1.88
C ALA A 339 6.19 -11.09 -0.68
N HIS A 340 6.95 -10.77 0.37
CA HIS A 340 6.90 -11.48 1.65
C HIS A 340 5.51 -11.41 2.30
N PHE A 341 4.72 -10.39 1.98
CA PHE A 341 3.31 -10.30 2.39
C PHE A 341 2.40 -10.84 1.29
N SER A 342 2.43 -10.26 0.10
CA SER A 342 1.43 -10.51 -0.95
C SER A 342 1.37 -11.97 -1.43
N LYS A 343 2.49 -12.68 -1.48
CA LYS A 343 2.54 -14.09 -1.91
C LYS A 343 1.99 -15.05 -0.86
N PHE A 344 2.24 -14.76 0.40
CA PHE A 344 1.96 -15.69 1.49
C PHE A 344 0.67 -15.34 2.24
N VAL A 345 0.38 -14.06 2.43
CA VAL A 345 -0.84 -13.57 3.08
C VAL A 345 -1.87 -13.25 2.02
N ARG A 346 -2.80 -14.18 1.80
CA ARG A 346 -3.79 -14.09 0.72
C ARG A 346 -5.09 -13.41 1.18
N PRO A 347 -5.91 -12.89 0.25
CA PRO A 347 -7.23 -12.37 0.57
C PRO A 347 -8.05 -13.34 1.43
N GLY A 348 -8.69 -12.82 2.46
CA GLY A 348 -9.44 -13.61 3.43
C GLY A 348 -8.63 -14.10 4.63
N TYR A 349 -7.29 -14.02 4.62
CA TYR A 349 -6.48 -14.32 5.80
C TYR A 349 -6.77 -13.28 6.89
N VAL A 350 -6.65 -13.70 8.14
CA VAL A 350 -6.88 -12.87 9.31
C VAL A 350 -5.56 -12.60 10.00
N ARG A 351 -5.28 -11.32 10.30
CA ARG A 351 -4.11 -10.97 11.13
C ARG A 351 -4.34 -11.47 12.55
N ILE A 352 -3.30 -12.05 13.13
CA ILE A 352 -3.26 -12.53 14.50
C ILE A 352 -2.51 -11.50 15.34
N ASP A 353 -3.03 -11.18 16.54
CA ASP A 353 -2.30 -10.32 17.46
C ASP A 353 -1.07 -11.03 18.00
N THR A 354 0.06 -10.34 18.00
CA THR A 354 1.34 -10.88 18.45
C THR A 354 2.29 -9.73 18.75
N ALA A 355 3.42 -10.01 19.41
CA ALA A 355 4.44 -9.00 19.67
C ALA A 355 4.93 -8.37 18.34
N ALA A 356 4.58 -7.09 18.14
CA ALA A 356 4.91 -6.37 16.90
C ALA A 356 6.42 -6.07 16.77
N ILE A 357 7.08 -5.79 17.88
CA ILE A 357 8.53 -5.48 17.98
C ILE A 357 9.13 -6.31 19.13
N PRO A 358 9.38 -7.61 18.92
CA PRO A 358 9.83 -8.51 20.00
C PRO A 358 11.25 -8.19 20.48
N GLN A 359 12.06 -7.54 19.67
CA GLN A 359 13.38 -7.05 20.00
C GLN A 359 13.75 -5.84 19.13
N PRO A 360 14.77 -5.02 19.51
CA PRO A 360 15.13 -3.82 18.77
C PRO A 360 15.36 -4.09 17.27
N ASN A 361 14.77 -3.27 16.42
CA ASN A 361 14.86 -3.35 14.95
C ASN A 361 14.29 -4.63 14.32
N VAL A 362 13.53 -5.44 15.06
CA VAL A 362 12.83 -6.62 14.54
C VAL A 362 11.33 -6.37 14.61
N TYR A 363 10.65 -6.48 13.46
CA TYR A 363 9.22 -6.29 13.31
C TYR A 363 8.58 -7.61 12.91
N THR A 364 7.59 -8.07 13.66
CA THR A 364 6.91 -9.35 13.40
C THR A 364 5.41 -9.18 13.31
N SER A 365 4.80 -9.86 12.35
CA SER A 365 3.35 -9.95 12.20
C SER A 365 2.94 -11.35 11.79
N ALA A 366 1.77 -11.80 12.25
CA ALA A 366 1.30 -13.15 12.01
C ALA A 366 -0.11 -13.14 11.41
N TYR A 367 -0.40 -14.14 10.58
CA TYR A 367 -1.67 -14.27 9.85
C TYR A 367 -2.09 -15.72 9.78
N THR A 368 -3.40 -15.99 9.82
CA THR A 368 -3.94 -17.32 9.62
C THR A 368 -4.84 -17.37 8.38
N GLY A 369 -4.70 -18.46 7.62
CA GLY A 369 -5.58 -18.81 6.51
C GLY A 369 -6.61 -19.88 6.87
N GLY A 370 -6.72 -20.19 8.17
CA GLY A 370 -7.53 -21.31 8.69
C GLY A 370 -6.73 -22.61 8.85
N GLY A 371 -7.25 -23.54 9.63
CA GLY A 371 -6.56 -24.78 9.99
C GLY A 371 -5.25 -24.53 10.74
N SER A 372 -4.23 -25.34 10.43
CA SER A 372 -2.88 -25.21 11.02
C SER A 372 -1.99 -24.19 10.31
N LYS A 373 -2.48 -23.57 9.23
CA LYS A 373 -1.67 -22.67 8.40
C LYS A 373 -1.55 -21.29 9.05
N VAL A 374 -0.34 -20.98 9.49
CA VAL A 374 0.06 -19.68 10.01
C VAL A 374 1.22 -19.13 9.17
N ILE A 375 1.12 -17.86 8.82
CA ILE A 375 2.17 -17.10 8.15
C ILE A 375 2.75 -16.12 9.15
N ILE A 376 4.08 -16.09 9.32
CA ILE A 376 4.76 -15.10 10.12
C ILE A 376 5.73 -14.36 9.21
N VAL A 377 5.62 -13.03 9.15
CA VAL A 377 6.58 -12.17 8.43
C VAL A 377 7.42 -11.45 9.47
N ALA A 378 8.74 -11.60 9.37
CA ALA A 378 9.72 -10.97 10.25
C ALA A 378 10.66 -10.09 9.43
N VAL A 379 10.79 -8.81 9.80
CA VAL A 379 11.71 -7.83 9.21
C VAL A 379 12.79 -7.51 10.22
N ASN A 380 14.03 -7.87 9.95
CA ASN A 380 15.19 -7.48 10.75
C ASN A 380 15.92 -6.32 10.07
N LYS A 381 15.77 -5.11 10.59
CA LYS A 381 16.50 -3.90 10.13
C LYS A 381 17.85 -3.72 10.81
N GLY A 382 18.15 -4.51 11.84
CA GLY A 382 19.41 -4.48 12.57
C GLY A 382 20.62 -4.90 11.71
N ALA A 383 21.79 -4.45 12.11
CA ALA A 383 23.06 -4.79 11.46
C ALA A 383 23.61 -6.18 11.86
N SER A 384 22.94 -6.87 12.76
CA SER A 384 23.32 -8.19 13.25
C SER A 384 22.22 -9.21 13.00
N GLN A 385 22.63 -10.46 12.77
CA GLN A 385 21.73 -11.60 12.80
C GLN A 385 21.17 -11.78 14.21
N VAL A 386 19.90 -12.12 14.31
CA VAL A 386 19.25 -12.46 15.58
C VAL A 386 18.47 -13.77 15.45
N SER A 387 18.22 -14.41 16.57
CA SER A 387 17.32 -15.55 16.68
C SER A 387 16.03 -15.11 17.36
N GLN A 388 14.90 -15.62 16.87
CA GLN A 388 13.59 -15.35 17.45
C GLN A 388 12.82 -16.65 17.60
N THR A 389 12.38 -16.94 18.81
CA THR A 389 11.48 -18.08 19.07
C THR A 389 10.03 -17.68 18.87
N PHE A 390 9.29 -18.51 18.17
CA PHE A 390 7.83 -18.39 17.94
C PHE A 390 7.15 -19.61 18.54
N THR A 391 6.17 -19.38 19.40
CA THR A 391 5.36 -20.41 20.04
C THR A 391 3.91 -20.27 19.58
N LEU A 392 3.37 -21.31 18.93
CA LEU A 392 2.03 -21.30 18.34
C LEU A 392 1.05 -22.00 19.28
N SER A 393 0.01 -21.29 19.68
CA SER A 393 -1.12 -21.88 20.42
C SER A 393 -2.00 -22.71 19.48
N ASN A 394 -2.55 -23.81 20.01
CA ASN A 394 -3.58 -24.61 19.34
C ASN A 394 -3.23 -25.04 17.89
N THR A 395 -1.95 -25.32 17.62
CA THR A 395 -1.51 -25.81 16.32
C THR A 395 -1.25 -27.32 16.30
N THR A 396 -1.52 -27.94 15.15
CA THR A 396 -1.09 -29.32 14.80
C THR A 396 0.10 -29.32 13.86
N ALA A 397 0.61 -28.15 13.48
CA ALA A 397 1.77 -28.05 12.60
C ALA A 397 3.01 -28.65 13.24
N SER A 398 3.81 -29.36 12.44
CA SER A 398 5.05 -30.03 12.86
C SER A 398 6.30 -29.50 12.17
N SER A 399 6.12 -28.67 11.14
CA SER A 399 7.20 -28.13 10.34
C SER A 399 6.93 -26.69 9.92
N VAL A 400 8.00 -26.00 9.53
CA VAL A 400 7.95 -24.62 9.02
C VAL A 400 8.85 -24.55 7.80
N SER A 401 8.30 -24.05 6.70
CA SER A 401 9.06 -23.61 5.53
C SER A 401 9.35 -22.12 5.65
N SER A 402 10.47 -21.65 5.10
CA SER A 402 10.80 -20.23 5.15
C SER A 402 11.40 -19.69 3.85
N TRP A 403 11.25 -18.40 3.64
CA TRP A 403 11.78 -17.64 2.50
C TRP A 403 12.47 -16.39 2.99
N LEU A 404 13.53 -16.01 2.31
CA LEU A 404 14.41 -14.93 2.73
C LEU A 404 14.70 -13.95 1.59
N THR A 405 14.64 -12.67 1.91
CA THR A 405 15.20 -11.59 1.08
C THR A 405 16.22 -10.80 1.89
N ASP A 406 17.41 -10.60 1.29
CA ASP A 406 18.47 -9.73 1.78
C ASP A 406 19.22 -9.08 0.60
N ALA A 407 20.43 -8.57 0.80
CA ALA A 407 21.22 -7.97 -0.27
C ALA A 407 21.43 -8.92 -1.46
N GLY A 408 21.76 -10.20 -1.19
CA GLY A 408 22.12 -11.20 -2.20
C GLY A 408 20.96 -12.10 -2.65
N ARG A 409 19.90 -12.19 -1.85
CA ARG A 409 18.79 -13.14 -2.06
C ARG A 409 17.46 -12.41 -2.29
N THR A 410 16.55 -13.03 -3.04
CA THR A 410 15.22 -12.49 -3.35
C THR A 410 14.21 -13.61 -3.21
N LEU A 411 13.39 -13.61 -2.15
CA LEU A 411 12.39 -14.65 -1.85
C LEU A 411 12.97 -16.07 -1.96
N ALA A 412 14.23 -16.22 -1.55
CA ALA A 412 14.93 -17.48 -1.68
C ALA A 412 14.42 -18.49 -0.62
N PRO A 413 13.96 -19.70 -1.04
CA PRO A 413 13.56 -20.70 -0.09
C PRO A 413 14.75 -21.09 0.80
N GLN A 414 14.46 -21.37 2.06
CA GLN A 414 15.42 -21.81 3.06
C GLN A 414 15.09 -23.26 3.47
N GLY A 415 16.00 -23.90 4.18
CA GLY A 415 15.76 -25.23 4.75
C GLY A 415 14.52 -25.27 5.66
N GLY A 416 13.86 -26.41 5.74
CA GLY A 416 12.74 -26.64 6.65
C GLY A 416 13.18 -26.61 8.11
N ILE A 417 12.31 -26.13 8.99
CA ILE A 417 12.52 -26.12 10.43
C ILE A 417 11.51 -27.07 11.07
N THR A 418 11.99 -28.02 11.87
CA THR A 418 11.14 -28.91 12.66
C THR A 418 10.63 -28.16 13.89
N MET A 419 9.33 -28.23 14.17
CA MET A 419 8.75 -27.71 15.39
C MET A 419 8.89 -28.70 16.54
N SER A 420 9.17 -28.17 17.72
CA SER A 420 9.20 -28.94 18.98
C SER A 420 8.32 -28.22 20.02
N ASN A 421 7.42 -28.97 20.66
CA ASN A 421 6.51 -28.40 21.66
C ASN A 421 5.72 -27.18 21.15
N ARG A 422 5.27 -27.23 19.90
CA ARG A 422 4.56 -26.14 19.17
C ARG A 422 5.41 -24.87 18.96
N SER A 423 6.73 -24.98 19.14
CA SER A 423 7.64 -23.85 18.99
C SER A 423 8.70 -24.14 17.94
N PHE A 424 9.22 -23.08 17.35
CA PHE A 424 10.41 -23.10 16.52
C PHE A 424 11.22 -21.84 16.73
N THR A 425 12.53 -21.92 16.48
CA THR A 425 13.40 -20.75 16.49
C THR A 425 13.81 -20.42 15.07
N GLY A 426 13.41 -19.24 14.60
CA GLY A 426 13.81 -18.69 13.32
C GLY A 426 15.09 -17.88 13.42
N THR A 427 16.02 -18.10 12.48
CA THR A 427 17.16 -17.22 12.27
C THR A 427 16.75 -16.06 11.38
N LEU A 428 16.97 -14.83 11.83
CA LEU A 428 16.71 -13.59 11.10
C LEU A 428 18.04 -12.92 10.77
N PRO A 429 18.59 -13.12 9.56
CA PRO A 429 19.84 -12.49 9.16
C PRO A 429 19.81 -10.97 9.30
N ALA A 430 20.97 -10.35 9.43
CA ALA A 430 21.08 -8.90 9.44
C ALA A 430 20.44 -8.29 8.19
N ARG A 431 19.70 -7.22 8.35
CA ARG A 431 19.08 -6.48 7.24
C ARG A 431 18.34 -7.41 6.28
N SER A 432 17.29 -8.07 6.74
CA SER A 432 16.54 -9.07 5.96
C SER A 432 15.06 -9.05 6.23
N VAL A 433 14.31 -9.64 5.30
CA VAL A 433 12.89 -10.04 5.50
C VAL A 433 12.82 -11.55 5.40
N THR A 434 12.19 -12.19 6.38
CA THR A 434 11.96 -13.64 6.40
C THR A 434 10.47 -13.91 6.56
N THR A 435 9.92 -14.79 5.74
CA THR A 435 8.56 -15.31 5.93
C THR A 435 8.63 -16.76 6.34
N PHE A 436 7.92 -17.12 7.40
CA PHE A 436 7.74 -18.49 7.87
C PHE A 436 6.31 -18.95 7.58
N VAL A 437 6.15 -20.17 7.12
CA VAL A 437 4.86 -20.82 6.79
C VAL A 437 4.81 -22.15 7.49
N THR A 438 3.85 -22.33 8.40
CA THR A 438 3.64 -23.60 9.08
C THR A 438 2.90 -24.59 8.19
N GLY A 439 3.19 -25.89 8.34
CA GLY A 439 2.59 -27.00 7.60
C GLY A 439 2.37 -28.24 8.46
#